data_cd257b46894f542a3460ebe389b49b7b
#
_entry.id   cd257b46894f542a3460ebe389b49b7b
#
_cell.length_a   1.000
_cell.length_b   1.000
_cell.length_c   1.000
_cell.angle_alpha   90.00
_cell.angle_beta   90.00
_cell.angle_gamma   90.00
#
_symmetry.space_group_name_H-M   'P 1'
#
loop_
_entity.id
_entity.type
_entity.pdbx_description
1 polymer ?
#
loop_
_entity_poly.entity_id
_entity_poly.type
_entity_poly.pdbx_seq_one_letter_code
_entity_poly.pdbx_strand_id
1 'polypeptide(L)'
;MSKKTEQKKFTKHASPSADGSSKPELLYDKNVAKPSHAEYARTLASKMNIATLCTISTKSAGYPYGSYVTYAMHEGDPIFLLSQLAEHTKNLNHNSKSSLLIAETGEGNPLALGRVTLVGECNEITGDDRDAAKHAFLEAHESASVYADWDDFAFFRLSVESVRYIGGFGRMSWVTESRWGDAEADPIDEFSEDIITHMNEDHADALVLYCKVMSKATDTSEAVMTGIDRYGFEMMATTELGTKPIRLAFSKEVKNSDEARVELVKLVKEARALLK
;
A
#
# COMPACT_ATOMS: atom_id res chain seq x y z
N MET A 1 11.29 -32.63 -35.19
CA MET A 1 11.06 -33.15 -33.83
C MET A 1 11.14 -31.96 -32.85
N SER A 2 9.97 -31.43 -32.48
CA SER A 2 9.87 -30.27 -31.59
C SER A 2 9.86 -30.75 -30.14
N LYS A 3 10.88 -30.38 -29.35
CA LYS A 3 10.91 -30.65 -27.91
C LYS A 3 9.92 -29.68 -27.21
N LYS A 4 8.80 -30.22 -26.77
CA LYS A 4 7.92 -29.52 -25.80
C LYS A 4 8.70 -29.34 -24.50
N THR A 5 9.03 -28.10 -24.16
CA THR A 5 9.57 -27.74 -22.86
C THR A 5 8.41 -27.79 -21.85
N GLU A 6 8.42 -28.80 -20.98
CA GLU A 6 7.49 -28.84 -19.83
C GLU A 6 7.74 -27.63 -18.91
N GLN A 7 6.77 -26.72 -18.86
CA GLN A 7 6.77 -25.67 -17.85
C GLN A 7 6.53 -26.30 -16.48
N LYS A 8 7.55 -26.32 -15.63
CA LYS A 8 7.38 -26.63 -14.20
C LYS A 8 6.37 -25.65 -13.58
N LYS A 9 5.19 -26.17 -13.20
CA LYS A 9 4.25 -25.42 -12.35
C LYS A 9 4.87 -25.23 -10.98
N PHE A 10 5.37 -24.03 -10.69
CA PHE A 10 5.73 -23.67 -9.32
C PHE A 10 4.45 -23.49 -8.50
N THR A 11 4.17 -24.43 -7.62
CA THR A 11 3.13 -24.29 -6.61
C THR A 11 3.64 -23.38 -5.52
N LYS A 12 2.79 -22.40 -5.14
CA LYS A 12 2.89 -21.42 -4.04
C LYS A 12 4.09 -21.60 -3.11
N HIS A 13 4.82 -20.50 -2.85
CA HIS A 13 5.80 -20.43 -1.77
C HIS A 13 5.12 -20.78 -0.43
N ALA A 14 5.14 -22.04 -0.07
CA ALA A 14 4.93 -22.45 1.30
C ALA A 14 6.27 -22.26 1.98
N SER A 15 6.35 -21.49 3.08
CA SER A 15 7.47 -21.57 3.99
C SER A 15 7.63 -23.05 4.37
N PRO A 16 8.85 -23.62 4.32
CA PRO A 16 9.03 -24.98 4.78
C PRO A 16 8.68 -25.01 6.26
N SER A 17 7.53 -25.57 6.60
CA SER A 17 7.30 -26.05 7.95
C SER A 17 8.22 -27.25 8.14
N ALA A 18 9.09 -27.18 9.13
CA ALA A 18 10.09 -28.21 9.39
C ALA A 18 9.49 -29.57 9.76
N ASP A 19 8.17 -29.71 9.82
CA ASP A 19 7.49 -30.93 10.31
C ASP A 19 6.09 -31.15 9.73
N GLY A 20 5.83 -30.87 8.50
CA GLY A 20 4.59 -31.34 7.82
C GLY A 20 3.25 -30.91 8.46
N SER A 21 3.25 -29.99 9.41
CA SER A 21 2.05 -29.54 10.12
C SER A 21 1.20 -28.57 9.29
N SER A 22 -0.10 -28.67 9.44
CA SER A 22 -1.14 -27.79 8.92
C SER A 22 -0.78 -26.31 9.10
N LYS A 23 -1.23 -25.42 8.17
CA LYS A 23 -1.10 -23.97 8.33
C LYS A 23 -1.40 -23.57 9.77
N PRO A 24 -0.56 -22.71 10.40
CA PRO A 24 -0.79 -22.28 11.77
C PRO A 24 -2.20 -21.72 11.89
N GLU A 25 -2.96 -22.17 12.89
CA GLU A 25 -4.31 -21.69 13.14
C GLU A 25 -4.27 -20.20 13.47
N LEU A 26 -5.14 -19.43 12.80
CA LEU A 26 -5.30 -18.01 13.11
C LEU A 26 -6.05 -17.87 14.45
N LEU A 27 -5.48 -17.10 15.36
CA LEU A 27 -6.05 -16.83 16.67
C LEU A 27 -7.11 -15.72 16.65
N TYR A 28 -7.58 -15.31 15.49
CA TYR A 28 -8.65 -14.33 15.28
C TYR A 28 -9.57 -14.77 14.13
N ASP A 29 -10.73 -14.13 13.98
CA ASP A 29 -11.64 -14.40 12.87
C ASP A 29 -11.00 -13.97 11.52
N LYS A 30 -10.81 -14.91 10.62
CA LYS A 30 -10.23 -14.65 9.28
C LYS A 30 -11.10 -13.72 8.41
N ASN A 31 -12.39 -13.59 8.73
CA ASN A 31 -13.34 -12.75 8.00
C ASN A 31 -13.46 -11.34 8.61
N VAL A 32 -12.65 -11.01 9.63
CA VAL A 32 -12.60 -9.67 10.19
C VAL A 32 -12.39 -8.62 9.10
N ALA A 33 -13.08 -7.48 9.20
CA ALA A 33 -12.97 -6.38 8.25
C ALA A 33 -11.51 -5.91 8.10
N LYS A 34 -11.11 -5.68 6.85
CA LYS A 34 -9.76 -5.23 6.49
C LYS A 34 -9.79 -4.59 5.11
N PRO A 35 -8.82 -3.73 4.78
CA PRO A 35 -8.69 -3.17 3.45
C PRO A 35 -8.58 -4.25 2.38
N SER A 36 -9.18 -4.00 1.23
CA SER A 36 -8.94 -4.76 0.01
C SER A 36 -7.52 -4.53 -0.51
N HIS A 37 -7.04 -5.39 -1.40
CA HIS A 37 -5.74 -5.16 -2.03
C HIS A 37 -5.71 -3.91 -2.91
N ALA A 38 -6.86 -3.44 -3.39
CA ALA A 38 -6.99 -2.19 -4.12
C ALA A 38 -6.81 -0.98 -3.19
N GLU A 39 -7.44 -0.99 -2.01
CA GLU A 39 -7.28 0.06 -1.00
C GLU A 39 -5.85 0.12 -0.45
N TYR A 40 -5.21 -1.03 -0.15
CA TYR A 40 -3.80 -1.06 0.22
C TYR A 40 -2.88 -0.48 -0.87
N ALA A 41 -3.15 -0.83 -2.14
CA ALA A 41 -2.38 -0.31 -3.27
C ALA A 41 -2.59 1.20 -3.44
N ARG A 42 -3.82 1.68 -3.25
CA ARG A 42 -4.18 3.10 -3.33
C ARG A 42 -3.51 3.90 -2.20
N THR A 43 -3.56 3.38 -0.97
CA THR A 43 -2.91 3.98 0.20
C THR A 43 -1.41 4.11 -0.03
N LEU A 44 -0.75 3.04 -0.45
CA LEU A 44 0.69 3.07 -0.74
C LEU A 44 1.04 4.06 -1.85
N ALA A 45 0.26 4.10 -2.94
CA ALA A 45 0.49 5.04 -4.03
C ALA A 45 0.28 6.50 -3.60
N SER A 46 -0.64 6.77 -2.67
CA SER A 46 -0.89 8.12 -2.14
C SER A 46 0.13 8.56 -1.08
N LYS A 47 0.68 7.61 -0.33
CA LYS A 47 1.68 7.85 0.72
C LYS A 47 3.06 8.22 0.14
N MET A 48 3.42 7.58 -0.98
CA MET A 48 4.71 7.79 -1.62
C MET A 48 4.63 8.91 -2.66
N ASN A 49 5.74 9.59 -2.92
CA ASN A 49 5.83 10.67 -3.90
C ASN A 49 7.01 10.53 -4.87
N ILE A 50 7.72 9.40 -4.79
CA ILE A 50 8.87 9.05 -5.61
C ILE A 50 8.69 7.63 -6.13
N ALA A 51 9.04 7.39 -7.39
CA ALA A 51 8.87 6.09 -8.02
C ALA A 51 9.84 5.84 -9.18
N THR A 52 9.83 4.62 -9.70
CA THR A 52 10.50 4.28 -10.95
C THR A 52 9.49 4.21 -12.09
N LEU A 53 9.56 5.17 -13.01
CA LEU A 53 8.80 5.15 -14.26
C LEU A 53 9.53 4.30 -15.30
N CYS A 54 8.90 3.25 -15.79
CA CYS A 54 9.42 2.36 -16.82
C CYS A 54 8.74 2.68 -18.15
N THR A 55 9.54 2.97 -19.17
CA THR A 55 9.12 3.32 -20.54
C THR A 55 9.79 2.39 -21.55
N ILE A 56 9.33 2.41 -22.81
CA ILE A 56 9.97 1.64 -23.88
C ILE A 56 11.00 2.53 -24.59
N SER A 57 12.26 2.15 -24.50
CA SER A 57 13.37 2.95 -25.05
C SER A 57 13.31 3.07 -26.57
N THR A 58 13.41 4.30 -27.05
CA THR A 58 13.61 4.61 -28.47
C THR A 58 15.07 4.45 -28.88
N LYS A 59 15.99 4.82 -27.99
CA LYS A 59 17.44 4.77 -28.25
C LYS A 59 17.99 3.35 -28.25
N SER A 60 17.53 2.52 -27.33
CA SER A 60 17.78 1.07 -27.31
C SER A 60 16.49 0.37 -27.66
N ALA A 61 16.14 0.34 -28.94
CA ALA A 61 14.82 0.00 -29.45
C ALA A 61 14.20 -1.25 -28.80
N GLY A 62 13.06 -1.07 -28.17
CA GLY A 62 12.27 -2.14 -27.54
C GLY A 62 12.73 -2.59 -26.16
N TYR A 63 13.83 -2.05 -25.61
CA TYR A 63 14.24 -2.35 -24.25
C TYR A 63 13.43 -1.52 -23.25
N PRO A 64 13.05 -2.09 -22.07
CA PRO A 64 12.50 -1.30 -20.99
C PRO A 64 13.58 -0.34 -20.43
N TYR A 65 13.15 0.88 -20.12
CA TYR A 65 14.01 1.94 -19.58
C TYR A 65 13.40 2.51 -18.32
N GLY A 66 14.07 2.36 -17.17
CA GLY A 66 13.63 2.86 -15.87
C GLY A 66 14.20 4.24 -15.56
N SER A 67 13.36 5.12 -15.07
CA SER A 67 13.72 6.48 -14.64
C SER A 67 13.23 6.75 -13.23
N TYR A 68 14.05 7.38 -12.41
CA TYR A 68 13.64 7.89 -11.11
C TYR A 68 12.86 9.18 -11.29
N VAL A 69 11.64 9.25 -10.79
CA VAL A 69 10.73 10.37 -10.97
C VAL A 69 10.00 10.71 -9.67
N THR A 70 9.65 11.98 -9.51
CA THR A 70 8.62 12.42 -8.56
C THR A 70 7.24 12.33 -9.21
N TYR A 71 6.21 12.05 -8.42
CA TYR A 71 4.82 12.02 -8.88
C TYR A 71 3.87 12.49 -7.78
N ALA A 72 2.66 12.88 -8.16
CA ALA A 72 1.55 13.08 -7.24
C ALA A 72 0.34 12.26 -7.72
N MET A 73 -0.54 11.88 -6.80
CA MET A 73 -1.82 11.27 -7.18
C MET A 73 -2.85 12.36 -7.43
N HIS A 74 -3.56 12.28 -8.56
CA HIS A 74 -4.63 13.20 -8.91
C HIS A 74 -5.75 12.44 -9.61
N GLU A 75 -6.99 12.56 -9.10
CA GLU A 75 -8.18 11.86 -9.63
C GLU A 75 -7.98 10.34 -9.81
N GLY A 76 -7.16 9.75 -8.95
CA GLY A 76 -6.91 8.32 -8.99
C GLY A 76 -5.73 7.86 -9.83
N ASP A 77 -5.12 8.74 -10.61
CA ASP A 77 -3.98 8.46 -11.47
C ASP A 77 -2.71 9.20 -11.04
N PRO A 78 -1.52 8.64 -11.26
CA PRO A 78 -0.27 9.38 -11.06
C PRO A 78 -0.10 10.46 -12.12
N ILE A 79 0.29 11.65 -11.67
CA ILE A 79 0.71 12.77 -12.52
C ILE A 79 2.18 13.10 -12.31
N PHE A 80 2.83 13.59 -13.34
CA PHE A 80 4.26 13.88 -13.35
C PHE A 80 4.51 15.26 -13.95
N LEU A 81 5.60 15.91 -13.53
CA LEU A 81 6.17 17.06 -14.22
C LEU A 81 7.49 16.61 -14.85
N LEU A 82 7.53 16.47 -16.17
CA LEU A 82 8.65 15.90 -16.91
C LEU A 82 9.27 16.90 -17.89
N SER A 83 10.63 16.94 -17.92
CA SER A 83 11.32 17.72 -18.93
C SER A 83 11.26 17.05 -20.30
N GLN A 84 11.01 17.81 -21.36
CA GLN A 84 11.04 17.37 -22.76
C GLN A 84 12.43 16.87 -23.20
N LEU A 85 13.49 17.29 -22.48
CA LEU A 85 14.87 16.86 -22.73
C LEU A 85 15.15 15.45 -22.19
N ALA A 86 14.34 14.98 -21.24
CA ALA A 86 14.55 13.69 -20.58
C ALA A 86 14.27 12.51 -21.51
N GLU A 87 15.02 11.42 -21.32
CA GLU A 87 14.91 10.22 -22.15
C GLU A 87 13.53 9.55 -22.00
N HIS A 88 12.98 9.52 -20.77
CA HIS A 88 11.64 8.97 -20.54
C HIS A 88 10.55 9.76 -21.28
N THR A 89 10.65 11.07 -21.39
CA THR A 89 9.68 11.90 -22.14
C THR A 89 9.75 11.61 -23.64
N LYS A 90 10.96 11.49 -24.21
CA LYS A 90 11.14 11.08 -25.61
C LYS A 90 10.56 9.69 -25.88
N ASN A 91 10.73 8.78 -24.94
CA ASN A 91 10.16 7.45 -25.02
C ASN A 91 8.63 7.49 -24.99
N LEU A 92 8.02 8.25 -24.06
CA LEU A 92 6.56 8.41 -23.93
C LEU A 92 5.94 9.04 -25.17
N ASN A 93 6.57 10.08 -25.73
CA ASN A 93 6.11 10.72 -26.98
C ASN A 93 6.12 9.75 -28.17
N HIS A 94 6.92 8.69 -28.13
CA HIS A 94 6.93 7.64 -29.16
C HIS A 94 6.00 6.47 -28.83
N ASN A 95 5.87 6.09 -27.55
CA ASN A 95 5.05 4.99 -27.06
C ASN A 95 4.61 5.27 -25.62
N SER A 96 3.31 5.54 -25.45
CA SER A 96 2.68 5.89 -24.16
C SER A 96 2.67 4.75 -23.16
N LYS A 97 2.82 3.50 -23.60
CA LYS A 97 2.80 2.32 -22.72
C LYS A 97 3.92 2.35 -21.70
N SER A 98 3.53 2.34 -20.44
CA SER A 98 4.47 2.51 -19.34
C SER A 98 3.99 1.79 -18.07
N SER A 99 4.87 1.72 -17.12
CA SER A 99 4.52 1.29 -15.76
C SER A 99 5.27 2.11 -14.72
N LEU A 100 4.64 2.28 -13.56
CA LEU A 100 5.21 2.98 -12.41
C LEU A 100 5.39 2.01 -11.26
N LEU A 101 6.64 1.76 -10.86
CA LEU A 101 6.95 0.97 -9.66
C LEU A 101 7.10 1.91 -8.47
N ILE A 102 6.19 1.77 -7.52
CA ILE A 102 6.20 2.45 -6.22
C ILE A 102 6.55 1.40 -5.18
N ALA A 103 7.55 1.66 -4.34
CA ALA A 103 7.96 0.77 -3.27
C ALA A 103 8.00 1.53 -1.95
N GLU A 104 7.47 0.90 -0.92
CA GLU A 104 7.58 1.38 0.45
C GLU A 104 9.05 1.37 0.88
N THR A 105 9.45 2.38 1.64
CA THR A 105 10.78 2.48 2.25
C THR A 105 10.70 2.14 3.72
N GLY A 106 11.70 1.48 4.26
CA GLY A 106 11.73 1.09 5.67
C GLY A 106 12.94 0.23 6.00
N GLU A 107 13.08 -0.07 7.27
CA GLU A 107 14.15 -0.94 7.76
C GLU A 107 13.85 -2.44 7.55
N GLY A 108 14.88 -3.27 7.59
CA GLY A 108 14.78 -4.71 7.54
C GLY A 108 14.77 -5.30 6.13
N ASN A 109 13.96 -6.34 5.90
CA ASN A 109 13.94 -7.04 4.62
C ASN A 109 13.07 -6.28 3.59
N PRO A 110 13.65 -5.70 2.53
CA PRO A 110 12.88 -4.92 1.55
C PRO A 110 11.80 -5.74 0.80
N LEU A 111 11.91 -7.07 0.77
CA LEU A 111 10.88 -7.93 0.18
C LEU A 111 9.65 -8.14 1.08
N ALA A 112 9.76 -7.78 2.36
CA ALA A 112 8.63 -7.77 3.29
C ALA A 112 7.79 -6.49 3.19
N LEU A 113 8.36 -5.41 2.63
CA LEU A 113 7.70 -4.13 2.45
C LEU A 113 6.68 -4.16 1.30
N GLY A 114 5.73 -3.25 1.36
CA GLY A 114 4.72 -3.06 0.33
C GLY A 114 5.31 -2.49 -0.96
N ARG A 115 4.77 -2.95 -2.10
CA ARG A 115 5.08 -2.36 -3.41
C ARG A 115 3.91 -2.51 -4.36
N VAL A 116 3.78 -1.54 -5.24
CA VAL A 116 2.74 -1.52 -6.26
C VAL A 116 3.36 -1.18 -7.62
N THR A 117 2.94 -1.90 -8.65
CA THR A 117 3.24 -1.53 -10.03
C THR A 117 1.93 -1.14 -10.71
N LEU A 118 1.83 0.11 -11.10
CA LEU A 118 0.73 0.66 -11.90
C LEU A 118 1.12 0.51 -13.37
N VAL A 119 0.23 -0.03 -14.19
CA VAL A 119 0.46 -0.27 -15.62
C VAL A 119 -0.62 0.43 -16.42
N GLY A 120 -0.25 1.14 -17.48
CA GLY A 120 -1.17 1.87 -18.31
C GLY A 120 -0.49 2.71 -19.39
N GLU A 121 -1.17 3.75 -19.84
CA GLU A 121 -0.68 4.69 -20.84
C GLU A 121 -0.39 6.06 -20.20
N CYS A 122 0.83 6.55 -20.40
CA CYS A 122 1.28 7.85 -19.89
C CYS A 122 1.31 8.88 -21.03
N ASN A 123 0.44 9.86 -20.93
CA ASN A 123 0.25 10.89 -21.96
C ASN A 123 0.38 12.29 -21.37
N GLU A 124 0.78 13.27 -22.22
CA GLU A 124 0.83 14.68 -21.84
C GLU A 124 -0.57 15.21 -21.53
N ILE A 125 -0.71 15.97 -20.46
CA ILE A 125 -1.95 16.65 -20.07
C ILE A 125 -2.01 18.00 -20.78
N THR A 126 -3.05 18.23 -21.55
CA THR A 126 -3.27 19.46 -22.34
C THR A 126 -4.62 20.09 -22.02
N GLY A 127 -4.79 21.37 -22.37
CA GLY A 127 -6.05 22.08 -22.18
C GLY A 127 -6.35 22.40 -20.71
N ASP A 128 -7.63 22.39 -20.34
CA ASP A 128 -8.13 22.86 -19.05
C ASP A 128 -7.66 21.99 -17.87
N ASP A 129 -7.37 20.71 -18.11
CA ASP A 129 -6.91 19.77 -17.07
C ASP A 129 -5.48 20.07 -16.56
N ARG A 130 -4.68 20.84 -17.34
CA ARG A 130 -3.29 21.15 -17.00
C ARG A 130 -3.18 21.96 -15.71
N ASP A 131 -4.04 22.92 -15.48
CA ASP A 131 -3.97 23.79 -14.29
C ASP A 131 -4.36 23.01 -13.02
N ALA A 132 -5.34 22.11 -13.10
CA ALA A 132 -5.70 21.24 -12.00
C ALA A 132 -4.56 20.25 -11.65
N ALA A 133 -3.95 19.64 -12.67
CA ALA A 133 -2.79 18.75 -12.47
C ALA A 133 -1.58 19.51 -11.88
N LYS A 134 -1.29 20.72 -12.37
CA LYS A 134 -0.24 21.59 -11.82
C LYS A 134 -0.48 21.88 -10.34
N HIS A 135 -1.70 22.27 -9.97
CA HIS A 135 -2.04 22.56 -8.57
C HIS A 135 -1.81 21.32 -7.70
N ALA A 136 -2.37 20.17 -8.06
CA ALA A 136 -2.22 18.93 -7.30
C ALA A 136 -0.75 18.47 -7.21
N PHE A 137 0.03 18.65 -8.28
CA PHE A 137 1.45 18.30 -8.25
C PHE A 137 2.26 19.21 -7.33
N LEU A 138 1.99 20.52 -7.36
CA LEU A 138 2.70 21.49 -6.52
C LEU A 138 2.32 21.42 -5.04
N GLU A 139 1.11 20.96 -4.70
CA GLU A 139 0.76 20.62 -3.31
C GLU A 139 1.65 19.50 -2.75
N ALA A 140 1.97 18.49 -3.55
CA ALA A 140 2.87 17.40 -3.16
C ALA A 140 4.36 17.75 -3.28
N HIS A 141 4.72 18.71 -4.16
CA HIS A 141 6.09 19.06 -4.52
C HIS A 141 6.27 20.57 -4.65
N GLU A 142 6.19 21.31 -3.55
CA GLU A 142 6.28 22.79 -3.52
C GLU A 142 7.56 23.32 -4.24
N SER A 143 8.70 22.64 -4.10
CA SER A 143 9.96 23.01 -4.73
C SER A 143 9.91 23.00 -6.26
N ALA A 144 8.97 22.27 -6.87
CA ALA A 144 8.80 22.23 -8.31
C ALA A 144 8.22 23.53 -8.90
N SER A 145 7.67 24.41 -8.08
CA SER A 145 7.14 25.72 -8.48
C SER A 145 8.18 26.58 -9.25
N VAL A 146 9.47 26.37 -9.00
CA VAL A 146 10.57 27.11 -9.65
C VAL A 146 10.66 26.81 -11.15
N TYR A 147 10.29 25.58 -11.59
CA TYR A 147 10.46 25.14 -12.97
C TYR A 147 9.18 24.62 -13.62
N ALA A 148 8.05 24.61 -12.90
CA ALA A 148 6.77 24.09 -13.42
C ALA A 148 6.23 24.88 -14.65
N ASP A 149 6.68 26.12 -14.85
CA ASP A 149 6.29 26.98 -15.95
C ASP A 149 7.39 27.18 -17.01
N TRP A 150 8.47 26.40 -16.94
CA TRP A 150 9.49 26.43 -17.99
C TRP A 150 8.97 25.74 -19.25
N ASP A 151 9.32 26.28 -20.42
CA ASP A 151 8.83 25.81 -21.73
C ASP A 151 9.20 24.36 -22.06
N ASP A 152 10.27 23.83 -21.43
CA ASP A 152 10.73 22.47 -21.64
C ASP A 152 10.13 21.46 -20.64
N PHE A 153 9.20 21.88 -19.77
CA PHE A 153 8.49 21.01 -18.85
C PHE A 153 7.00 20.88 -19.21
N ALA A 154 6.50 19.66 -19.10
CA ALA A 154 5.09 19.37 -19.31
C ALA A 154 4.54 18.41 -18.24
N PHE A 155 3.26 18.50 -17.96
CA PHE A 155 2.56 17.57 -17.09
C PHE A 155 2.12 16.34 -17.87
N PHE A 156 2.32 15.17 -17.28
CA PHE A 156 1.91 13.88 -17.83
C PHE A 156 1.01 13.15 -16.84
N ARG A 157 0.08 12.33 -17.33
CA ARG A 157 -0.79 11.44 -16.53
C ARG A 157 -0.58 10.01 -16.99
N LEU A 158 -0.37 9.10 -16.06
CA LEU A 158 -0.44 7.67 -16.30
C LEU A 158 -1.88 7.19 -16.03
N SER A 159 -2.67 7.00 -17.08
CA SER A 159 -4.01 6.39 -16.97
C SER A 159 -3.86 4.91 -16.62
N VAL A 160 -4.29 4.54 -15.40
CA VAL A 160 -4.02 3.20 -14.85
C VAL A 160 -5.04 2.18 -15.34
N GLU A 161 -4.59 1.17 -16.09
CA GLU A 161 -5.39 0.06 -16.61
C GLU A 161 -5.35 -1.18 -15.72
N SER A 162 -4.23 -1.44 -15.05
CA SER A 162 -4.08 -2.56 -14.15
C SER A 162 -3.02 -2.31 -13.08
N VAL A 163 -3.17 -2.97 -11.92
CA VAL A 163 -2.30 -2.77 -10.78
C VAL A 163 -1.81 -4.11 -10.25
N ARG A 164 -0.50 -4.26 -10.08
CA ARG A 164 0.10 -5.38 -9.36
C ARG A 164 0.45 -4.93 -7.95
N TYR A 165 -0.30 -5.39 -6.95
CA TYR A 165 -0.02 -5.16 -5.53
C TYR A 165 0.73 -6.33 -4.91
N ILE A 166 1.74 -6.03 -4.09
CA ILE A 166 2.46 -6.98 -3.25
C ILE A 166 2.67 -6.32 -1.88
N GLY A 167 1.98 -6.84 -0.86
CA GLY A 167 2.03 -6.36 0.52
C GLY A 167 2.87 -7.28 1.41
N GLY A 168 4.13 -7.54 1.03
CA GLY A 168 5.01 -8.49 1.70
C GLY A 168 4.76 -9.94 1.32
N PHE A 169 5.23 -10.88 2.17
CA PHE A 169 5.14 -12.30 1.88
C PHE A 169 3.70 -12.83 1.90
N GLY A 170 3.26 -13.41 0.77
CA GLY A 170 1.97 -14.08 0.66
C GLY A 170 0.77 -13.19 0.36
N ARG A 171 0.91 -11.87 0.43
CA ARG A 171 -0.14 -10.90 0.05
C ARG A 171 0.17 -10.32 -1.33
N MET A 172 -0.39 -10.89 -2.38
CA MET A 172 -0.18 -10.39 -3.75
C MET A 172 -1.41 -10.60 -4.61
N SER A 173 -1.72 -9.63 -5.47
CA SER A 173 -2.81 -9.74 -6.43
C SER A 173 -2.61 -8.84 -7.64
N TRP A 174 -3.35 -9.17 -8.70
CA TRP A 174 -3.68 -8.20 -9.73
C TRP A 174 -5.00 -7.54 -9.37
N VAL A 175 -5.04 -6.22 -9.45
CA VAL A 175 -6.22 -5.38 -9.26
C VAL A 175 -6.62 -4.84 -10.62
N THR A 176 -7.88 -4.97 -10.97
CA THR A 176 -8.44 -4.45 -12.24
C THR A 176 -8.63 -2.95 -12.17
N GLU A 177 -8.70 -2.29 -13.33
CA GLU A 177 -8.99 -0.87 -13.49
C GLU A 177 -10.22 -0.45 -12.65
N SER A 178 -11.34 -1.15 -12.79
CA SER A 178 -12.57 -0.85 -12.01
C SER A 178 -12.34 -0.89 -10.50
N ARG A 179 -11.68 -1.95 -9.98
CA ARG A 179 -11.39 -2.03 -8.54
C ARG A 179 -10.40 -0.97 -8.06
N TRP A 180 -9.49 -0.55 -8.93
CA TRP A 180 -8.58 0.55 -8.65
C TRP A 180 -9.33 1.88 -8.61
N GLY A 181 -10.24 2.13 -9.55
CA GLY A 181 -11.07 3.33 -9.61
C GLY A 181 -12.02 3.46 -8.42
N ASP A 182 -12.59 2.32 -7.96
CA ASP A 182 -13.52 2.29 -6.82
C ASP A 182 -12.81 2.39 -5.45
N ALA A 183 -11.48 2.15 -5.40
CA ALA A 183 -10.74 2.15 -4.14
C ALA A 183 -10.28 3.56 -3.75
N GLU A 184 -10.33 3.83 -2.45
CA GLU A 184 -9.80 5.05 -1.85
C GLU A 184 -8.59 4.74 -0.98
N ALA A 185 -7.65 5.69 -0.89
CA ALA A 185 -6.57 5.64 0.11
C ALA A 185 -7.15 5.64 1.53
N ASP A 186 -6.45 5.02 2.45
CA ASP A 186 -6.87 4.98 3.84
C ASP A 186 -6.79 6.38 4.46
N PRO A 187 -7.91 6.95 4.95
CA PRO A 187 -7.94 8.32 5.46
C PRO A 187 -7.20 8.49 6.79
N ILE A 188 -6.80 7.39 7.44
CA ILE A 188 -6.06 7.45 8.69
C ILE A 188 -4.59 7.05 8.56
N ASP A 189 -4.11 6.74 7.36
CA ASP A 189 -2.70 6.33 7.16
C ASP A 189 -1.70 7.38 7.66
N GLU A 190 -1.99 8.67 7.45
CA GLU A 190 -1.15 9.77 7.91
C GLU A 190 -1.03 9.86 9.45
N PHE A 191 -2.00 9.33 10.21
CA PHE A 191 -2.03 9.32 11.66
C PHE A 191 -1.60 7.98 12.26
N SER A 192 -1.38 6.96 11.41
CA SER A 192 -1.22 5.57 11.84
C SER A 192 0.00 5.38 12.74
N GLU A 193 1.13 6.02 12.43
CA GLU A 193 2.38 5.91 13.18
C GLU A 193 2.24 6.50 14.59
N ASP A 194 1.62 7.68 14.70
CA ASP A 194 1.36 8.34 16.01
C ASP A 194 0.40 7.52 16.85
N ILE A 195 -0.67 6.98 16.26
CA ILE A 195 -1.63 6.14 16.99
C ILE A 195 -0.95 4.85 17.49
N ILE A 196 -0.17 4.18 16.62
CA ILE A 196 0.55 2.95 16.98
C ILE A 196 1.53 3.22 18.11
N THR A 197 2.31 4.29 18.03
CA THR A 197 3.28 4.68 19.06
C THR A 197 2.58 4.93 20.39
N HIS A 198 1.55 5.77 20.42
CA HIS A 198 0.77 6.07 21.60
C HIS A 198 0.13 4.82 22.24
N MET A 199 -0.44 3.93 21.42
CA MET A 199 -1.05 2.70 21.93
C MET A 199 -0.02 1.75 22.53
N ASN A 200 1.17 1.67 21.96
CA ASN A 200 2.24 0.80 22.46
C ASN A 200 2.89 1.36 23.73
N GLU A 201 3.07 2.67 23.83
CA GLU A 201 3.73 3.29 24.99
C GLU A 201 2.78 3.45 26.18
N ASP A 202 1.55 3.93 25.96
CA ASP A 202 0.66 4.34 27.05
C ASP A 202 -0.48 3.34 27.33
N HIS A 203 -0.75 2.41 26.42
CA HIS A 203 -1.91 1.51 26.48
C HIS A 203 -1.60 0.03 26.21
N ALA A 204 -0.37 -0.41 26.50
CA ALA A 204 0.05 -1.82 26.31
C ALA A 204 -0.83 -2.81 27.08
N ASP A 205 -1.34 -2.44 28.25
CA ASP A 205 -2.29 -3.22 29.04
C ASP A 205 -3.62 -3.46 28.31
N ALA A 206 -4.12 -2.45 27.59
CA ALA A 206 -5.31 -2.57 26.76
C ALA A 206 -5.08 -3.50 25.56
N LEU A 207 -3.91 -3.46 24.94
CA LEU A 207 -3.55 -4.37 23.84
C LEU A 207 -3.56 -5.83 24.29
N VAL A 208 -2.95 -6.14 25.46
CA VAL A 208 -3.00 -7.47 26.06
C VAL A 208 -4.44 -7.88 26.36
N LEU A 209 -5.24 -6.96 26.92
CA LEU A 209 -6.64 -7.23 27.22
C LEU A 209 -7.45 -7.56 25.94
N TYR A 210 -7.26 -6.81 24.86
CA TYR A 210 -7.91 -7.09 23.57
C TYR A 210 -7.58 -8.50 23.08
N CYS A 211 -6.30 -8.89 23.11
CA CYS A 211 -5.88 -10.21 22.68
C CYS A 211 -6.55 -11.32 23.51
N LYS A 212 -6.54 -11.20 24.85
CA LYS A 212 -7.06 -12.20 25.76
C LYS A 212 -8.57 -12.40 25.66
N VAL A 213 -9.31 -11.31 25.44
CA VAL A 213 -10.79 -11.32 25.62
C VAL A 213 -11.51 -11.33 24.28
N MET A 214 -10.94 -10.69 23.25
CA MET A 214 -11.59 -10.51 21.96
C MET A 214 -10.98 -11.37 20.84
N SER A 215 -10.03 -12.26 21.19
CA SER A 215 -9.43 -13.20 20.25
C SER A 215 -9.31 -14.60 20.90
N LYS A 216 -8.70 -15.53 20.17
CA LYS A 216 -8.39 -16.86 20.71
C LYS A 216 -7.04 -16.91 21.45
N ALA A 217 -6.33 -15.80 21.55
CA ALA A 217 -5.02 -15.68 22.20
C ALA A 217 -5.19 -15.40 23.71
N THR A 218 -5.89 -16.28 24.43
CA THR A 218 -6.30 -16.10 25.84
C THR A 218 -5.13 -16.08 26.82
N ASP A 219 -3.99 -16.67 26.46
CA ASP A 219 -2.75 -16.77 27.23
C ASP A 219 -1.74 -15.63 26.89
N THR A 220 -2.16 -14.58 26.17
CA THR A 220 -1.28 -13.47 25.78
C THR A 220 -0.58 -12.85 27.00
N SER A 221 0.73 -12.82 27.00
CA SER A 221 1.55 -12.14 28.04
C SER A 221 1.91 -10.70 27.66
N GLU A 222 2.18 -10.46 26.38
CA GLU A 222 2.52 -9.16 25.79
C GLU A 222 1.82 -8.98 24.45
N ALA A 223 1.51 -7.74 24.09
CA ALA A 223 0.95 -7.41 22.79
C ALA A 223 1.49 -6.06 22.31
N VAL A 224 1.77 -5.96 21.01
CA VAL A 224 2.25 -4.76 20.35
C VAL A 224 1.36 -4.49 19.16
N MET A 225 0.83 -3.27 19.03
CA MET A 225 0.10 -2.82 17.84
C MET A 225 1.11 -2.64 16.70
N THR A 226 0.82 -3.23 15.54
CA THR A 226 1.71 -3.23 14.38
C THR A 226 1.10 -2.55 13.15
N GLY A 227 -0.19 -2.26 13.20
CA GLY A 227 -0.90 -1.57 12.12
C GLY A 227 -2.29 -1.13 12.55
N ILE A 228 -2.77 -0.09 11.92
CA ILE A 228 -4.14 0.41 12.06
C ILE A 228 -4.61 0.91 10.70
N ASP A 229 -5.88 0.69 10.38
CA ASP A 229 -6.53 1.16 9.17
C ASP A 229 -7.99 1.54 9.47
N ARG A 230 -8.71 2.06 8.48
CA ARG A 230 -10.11 2.50 8.65
C ARG A 230 -11.06 1.43 9.20
N TYR A 231 -10.71 0.16 9.09
CA TYR A 231 -11.57 -0.97 9.49
C TYR A 231 -11.20 -1.56 10.85
N GLY A 232 -9.99 -1.29 11.38
CA GLY A 232 -9.49 -1.89 12.60
C GLY A 232 -7.99 -1.83 12.74
N PHE A 233 -7.43 -2.73 13.54
CA PHE A 233 -6.00 -2.72 13.84
C PHE A 233 -5.40 -4.12 13.94
N GLU A 234 -4.11 -4.21 13.72
CA GLU A 234 -3.30 -5.42 13.80
C GLU A 234 -2.37 -5.36 15.02
N MET A 235 -2.20 -6.51 15.66
CA MET A 235 -1.29 -6.68 16.80
C MET A 235 -0.45 -7.94 16.64
N MET A 236 0.71 -7.96 17.27
CA MET A 236 1.47 -9.18 17.53
C MET A 236 1.33 -9.53 19.01
N ALA A 237 0.74 -10.68 19.30
CA ALA A 237 0.54 -11.19 20.65
C ALA A 237 1.59 -12.26 20.99
N THR A 238 2.28 -12.12 22.12
CA THR A 238 3.18 -13.14 22.66
C THR A 238 2.36 -14.12 23.51
N THR A 239 2.33 -15.37 23.08
CA THR A 239 1.61 -16.49 23.71
C THR A 239 2.57 -17.59 24.08
N GLU A 240 2.13 -18.62 24.84
CA GLU A 240 2.93 -19.83 25.13
C GLU A 240 3.39 -20.55 23.84
N LEU A 241 2.64 -20.41 22.74
CA LEU A 241 2.97 -20.97 21.42
C LEU A 241 3.79 -20.02 20.53
N GLY A 242 4.39 -18.97 21.13
CA GLY A 242 5.17 -17.94 20.45
C GLY A 242 4.31 -16.76 19.95
N THR A 243 4.93 -15.86 19.22
CA THR A 243 4.27 -14.63 18.75
C THR A 243 3.30 -14.92 17.61
N LYS A 244 2.08 -14.41 17.71
CA LYS A 244 0.96 -14.63 16.77
C LYS A 244 0.32 -13.32 16.34
N PRO A 245 -0.02 -13.17 15.05
CA PRO A 245 -0.76 -12.02 14.57
C PRO A 245 -2.22 -12.08 15.04
N ILE A 246 -2.73 -10.96 15.51
CA ILE A 246 -4.12 -10.73 15.88
C ILE A 246 -4.64 -9.53 15.10
N ARG A 247 -5.87 -9.60 14.61
CA ARG A 247 -6.58 -8.46 14.03
C ARG A 247 -7.95 -8.33 14.68
N LEU A 248 -8.29 -7.10 15.06
CA LEU A 248 -9.62 -6.72 15.53
C LEU A 248 -10.21 -5.64 14.63
N ALA A 249 -11.52 -5.71 14.40
CA ALA A 249 -12.23 -4.70 13.63
C ALA A 249 -12.86 -3.65 14.56
N PHE A 250 -12.97 -2.44 14.05
CA PHE A 250 -13.84 -1.41 14.59
C PHE A 250 -15.32 -1.78 14.34
N SER A 251 -16.22 -1.17 15.07
CA SER A 251 -17.66 -1.39 14.86
C SER A 251 -18.20 -0.67 13.61
N LYS A 252 -17.48 0.32 13.12
CA LYS A 252 -17.72 1.09 11.88
C LYS A 252 -16.40 1.53 11.28
N GLU A 253 -16.40 1.89 10.01
CA GLU A 253 -15.28 2.54 9.37
C GLU A 253 -14.97 3.89 10.03
N VAL A 254 -13.69 4.19 10.23
CA VAL A 254 -13.20 5.45 10.78
C VAL A 254 -12.54 6.30 9.69
N LYS A 255 -12.69 7.63 9.80
CA LYS A 255 -12.24 8.57 8.77
C LYS A 255 -11.15 9.55 9.25
N ASN A 256 -10.84 9.52 10.54
CA ASN A 256 -9.83 10.39 11.15
C ASN A 256 -9.37 9.79 12.49
N SER A 257 -8.34 10.40 13.07
CA SER A 257 -7.76 9.98 14.35
C SER A 257 -8.72 10.02 15.53
N ASP A 258 -9.62 11.02 15.58
CA ASP A 258 -10.62 11.13 16.65
C ASP A 258 -11.62 9.98 16.64
N GLU A 259 -12.09 9.59 15.45
CA GLU A 259 -12.98 8.44 15.30
C GLU A 259 -12.28 7.13 15.65
N ALA A 260 -11.01 6.96 15.26
CA ALA A 260 -10.21 5.79 15.62
C ALA A 260 -10.04 5.71 17.15
N ARG A 261 -9.76 6.83 17.82
CA ARG A 261 -9.68 6.91 19.28
C ARG A 261 -11.00 6.50 19.95
N VAL A 262 -12.14 6.98 19.44
CA VAL A 262 -13.47 6.61 19.97
C VAL A 262 -13.71 5.12 19.88
N GLU A 263 -13.39 4.48 18.73
CA GLU A 263 -13.54 3.04 18.56
C GLU A 263 -12.59 2.23 19.46
N LEU A 264 -11.32 2.65 19.61
CA LEU A 264 -10.39 2.01 20.55
C LEU A 264 -10.89 2.10 22.01
N VAL A 265 -11.38 3.27 22.46
CA VAL A 265 -11.96 3.43 23.81
C VAL A 265 -13.20 2.56 23.99
N LYS A 266 -14.04 2.41 22.96
CA LYS A 266 -15.21 1.56 22.99
C LYS A 266 -14.81 0.09 23.16
N LEU A 267 -13.84 -0.40 22.37
CA LEU A 267 -13.36 -1.76 22.47
C LEU A 267 -12.77 -2.10 23.85
N VAL A 268 -12.04 -1.19 24.50
CA VAL A 268 -11.52 -1.44 25.86
C VAL A 268 -12.62 -1.54 26.89
N LYS A 269 -13.69 -0.75 26.75
CA LYS A 269 -14.87 -0.85 27.63
C LYS A 269 -15.59 -2.18 27.44
N GLU A 270 -15.77 -2.61 26.20
CA GLU A 270 -16.37 -3.91 25.86
C GLU A 270 -15.53 -5.07 26.41
N ALA A 271 -14.19 -5.04 26.18
CA ALA A 271 -13.29 -6.07 26.69
C ALA A 271 -13.31 -6.16 28.23
N ARG A 272 -13.36 -5.02 28.94
CA ARG A 272 -13.49 -4.99 30.41
C ARG A 272 -14.85 -5.49 30.89
N ALA A 273 -15.91 -5.34 30.11
CA ALA A 273 -17.24 -5.86 30.45
C ALA A 273 -17.31 -7.40 30.31
N LEU A 274 -16.59 -7.98 29.37
CA LEU A 274 -16.51 -9.43 29.15
C LEU A 274 -15.70 -10.18 30.23
N LEU A 275 -14.90 -9.46 31.05
CA LEU A 275 -14.17 -10.03 32.20
C LEU A 275 -15.00 -10.15 33.46
N LYS A 276 -16.18 -9.54 33.51
CA LYS A 276 -17.09 -9.57 34.69
C LYS A 276 -18.09 -10.70 34.57
#